data_cc4a21e8d7f2dccde452e5d13b47197c
#
_entry.id   cc4a21e8d7f2dccde452e5d13b47197c
#
_cell.length_a   1.000
_cell.length_b   1.000
_cell.length_c   1.000
_cell.angle_alpha   90.00
_cell.angle_beta   90.00
_cell.angle_gamma   90.00
#
_symmetry.space_group_name_H-M   'P 1'
#
loop_
_entity.id
_entity.type
_entity.pdbx_description
1 polymer ?
#
loop_
_entity_poly.entity_id
_entity_poly.type
_entity_poly.pdbx_seq_one_letter_code
_entity_poly.pdbx_strand_id
1 'polypeptide(L)'
;EISNSSHIDILEMDAASRTGIDDVRELIESSKYNPTSSKYKIYIIDEVHMLSKQAFNGLLKTLEEPPPHLKFIFATTEVKKIPVTIISRCQRFDLHRVSINTLLDNLKKISKVEKGKITDSALKLIAKASEGSVRDSLSLLDRALVSQHIAKEEINETFVRKMLGIVDRSKILELLDLIFQGNQKKLIQQLREMINEGIDPKNFLNDLLEMIYFIVQKKNVGDFDSDLTLS
;
A
#
# COMPACT_ATOMS: atom_id res chain seq x y z
N GLU A 1 -15.31 20.36 7.35
CA GLU A 1 -16.18 20.10 6.20
C GLU A 1 -15.44 19.31 5.10
N ILE A 2 -14.23 19.72 4.67
CA ILE A 2 -13.45 19.01 3.64
C ILE A 2 -13.14 17.57 4.07
N SER A 3 -12.67 17.37 5.31
CA SER A 3 -12.35 16.04 5.84
C SER A 3 -13.56 15.11 6.00
N ASN A 4 -14.77 15.64 5.93
CA ASN A 4 -16.01 14.87 6.02
C ASN A 4 -16.69 14.70 4.64
N SER A 5 -15.97 15.03 3.54
CA SER A 5 -16.48 14.96 2.15
C SER A 5 -17.84 15.65 1.95
N SER A 6 -18.12 16.72 2.74
CA SER A 6 -19.42 17.40 2.75
C SER A 6 -19.38 18.82 2.18
N HIS A 7 -18.26 19.22 1.56
CA HIS A 7 -18.13 20.56 1.01
C HIS A 7 -18.75 20.64 -0.39
N ILE A 8 -19.72 21.55 -0.60
CA ILE A 8 -20.53 21.67 -1.82
C ILE A 8 -19.70 21.98 -3.08
N ASP A 9 -18.58 22.70 -2.93
CA ASP A 9 -17.70 23.09 -4.04
C ASP A 9 -16.51 22.13 -4.23
N ILE A 10 -16.44 21.04 -3.47
CA ILE A 10 -15.42 19.99 -3.61
C ILE A 10 -16.14 18.69 -3.89
N LEU A 11 -15.94 18.17 -5.10
CA LEU A 11 -16.53 16.92 -5.55
C LEU A 11 -15.43 15.88 -5.74
N GLU A 12 -15.58 14.78 -5.05
CA GLU A 12 -14.70 13.62 -5.14
C GLU A 12 -15.40 12.51 -5.91
N MET A 13 -14.71 11.96 -6.90
CA MET A 13 -15.21 10.89 -7.76
C MET A 13 -14.12 9.82 -7.90
N ASP A 14 -14.50 8.56 -7.72
CA ASP A 14 -13.67 7.40 -8.01
C ASP A 14 -13.95 6.93 -9.45
N ALA A 15 -12.94 7.04 -10.33
CA ALA A 15 -13.05 6.61 -11.72
C ALA A 15 -13.16 5.09 -11.87
N ALA A 16 -12.83 4.29 -10.85
CA ALA A 16 -13.05 2.85 -10.88
C ALA A 16 -14.55 2.48 -10.84
N SER A 17 -15.36 3.31 -10.18
CA SER A 17 -16.83 3.12 -10.09
C SER A 17 -17.60 3.89 -11.18
N ARG A 18 -17.01 4.94 -11.76
CA ARG A 18 -17.63 5.84 -12.76
C ARG A 18 -16.69 6.06 -13.93
N THR A 19 -16.63 5.08 -14.82
CA THR A 19 -15.71 5.06 -15.98
C THR A 19 -16.26 5.71 -17.24
N GLY A 20 -17.56 6.03 -17.24
CA GLY A 20 -18.33 6.41 -18.43
C GLY A 20 -18.09 7.84 -18.89
N ILE A 21 -18.38 8.08 -20.18
CA ILE A 21 -18.37 9.44 -20.77
C ILE A 21 -19.48 10.31 -20.17
N ASP A 22 -20.60 9.71 -19.79
CA ASP A 22 -21.76 10.46 -19.29
C ASP A 22 -21.52 11.02 -17.89
N ASP A 23 -20.82 10.27 -17.01
CA ASP A 23 -20.37 10.76 -15.71
C ASP A 23 -19.46 11.99 -15.86
N VAL A 24 -18.51 11.93 -16.81
CA VAL A 24 -17.59 13.03 -17.09
C VAL A 24 -18.30 14.22 -17.71
N ARG A 25 -19.32 14.00 -18.59
CA ARG A 25 -20.15 15.08 -19.15
C ARG A 25 -20.92 15.82 -18.07
N GLU A 26 -21.55 15.11 -17.14
CA GLU A 26 -22.23 15.71 -16.01
C GLU A 26 -21.29 16.59 -15.17
N LEU A 27 -20.09 16.08 -14.92
CA LEU A 27 -19.04 16.82 -14.22
C LEU A 27 -18.64 18.10 -14.99
N ILE A 28 -18.42 18.02 -16.29
CA ILE A 28 -18.10 19.17 -17.16
C ILE A 28 -19.23 20.18 -17.19
N GLU A 29 -20.48 19.74 -17.31
CA GLU A 29 -21.64 20.65 -17.28
C GLU A 29 -21.74 21.38 -15.94
N SER A 30 -21.56 20.65 -14.83
CA SER A 30 -21.58 21.25 -13.50
C SER A 30 -20.39 22.21 -13.26
N SER A 31 -19.26 22.00 -13.95
CA SER A 31 -18.07 22.86 -13.83
C SER A 31 -18.23 24.27 -14.40
N LYS A 32 -19.22 24.48 -15.26
CA LYS A 32 -19.53 25.80 -15.85
C LYS A 32 -20.11 26.78 -14.83
N TYR A 33 -20.71 26.26 -13.75
CA TYR A 33 -21.31 27.09 -12.72
C TYR A 33 -20.26 27.52 -11.71
N ASN A 34 -20.38 28.76 -11.24
CA ASN A 34 -19.51 29.30 -10.21
C ASN A 34 -19.62 28.51 -8.89
N PRO A 35 -18.55 28.49 -8.08
CA PRO A 35 -18.62 27.93 -6.74
C PRO A 35 -19.64 28.67 -5.88
N THR A 36 -20.25 27.97 -4.95
CA THR A 36 -21.33 28.49 -4.11
C THR A 36 -20.78 29.20 -2.85
N SER A 37 -19.76 28.61 -2.22
CA SER A 37 -19.23 29.06 -0.93
C SER A 37 -17.73 29.27 -0.91
N SER A 38 -17.01 28.73 -1.90
CA SER A 38 -15.54 28.77 -1.97
C SER A 38 -15.04 29.65 -3.11
N LYS A 39 -13.72 29.95 -3.10
CA LYS A 39 -13.05 30.63 -4.20
C LYS A 39 -12.93 29.77 -5.45
N TYR A 40 -12.80 28.46 -5.28
CA TYR A 40 -12.62 27.50 -6.36
C TYR A 40 -13.60 26.35 -6.23
N LYS A 41 -14.03 25.83 -7.38
CA LYS A 41 -14.71 24.56 -7.50
C LYS A 41 -13.66 23.50 -7.84
N ILE A 42 -13.58 22.46 -7.02
CA ILE A 42 -12.50 21.47 -7.07
C ILE A 42 -13.12 20.11 -7.38
N TYR A 43 -12.61 19.46 -8.41
CA TYR A 43 -12.93 18.07 -8.74
C TYR A 43 -11.71 17.19 -8.46
N ILE A 44 -11.88 16.24 -7.57
CA ILE A 44 -10.88 15.21 -7.25
C ILE A 44 -11.32 13.93 -7.95
N ILE A 45 -10.52 13.45 -8.88
CA ILE A 45 -10.80 12.20 -9.60
C ILE A 45 -9.72 11.20 -9.23
N ASP A 46 -10.12 10.25 -8.38
CA ASP A 46 -9.23 9.16 -7.97
C ASP A 46 -9.22 8.04 -9.02
N GLU A 47 -8.10 7.33 -9.10
CA GLU A 47 -7.80 6.30 -10.09
C GLU A 47 -8.16 6.70 -11.53
N VAL A 48 -7.83 7.94 -11.89
CA VAL A 48 -8.22 8.56 -13.16
C VAL A 48 -7.84 7.73 -14.39
N HIS A 49 -6.84 6.85 -14.29
CA HIS A 49 -6.45 5.93 -15.36
C HIS A 49 -7.54 4.90 -15.74
N MET A 50 -8.58 4.75 -14.92
CA MET A 50 -9.72 3.87 -15.17
C MET A 50 -10.77 4.52 -16.12
N LEU A 51 -10.66 5.83 -16.37
CA LEU A 51 -11.55 6.51 -17.33
C LEU A 51 -11.40 5.95 -18.75
N SER A 52 -12.51 5.88 -19.46
CA SER A 52 -12.50 5.50 -20.87
C SER A 52 -11.79 6.56 -21.73
N LYS A 53 -11.29 6.16 -22.90
CA LYS A 53 -10.69 7.10 -23.87
C LYS A 53 -11.64 8.22 -24.26
N GLN A 54 -12.94 7.94 -24.36
CA GLN A 54 -13.96 8.92 -24.69
C GLN A 54 -14.14 9.93 -23.53
N ALA A 55 -14.09 9.46 -22.28
CA ALA A 55 -14.15 10.32 -21.10
C ALA A 55 -12.94 11.26 -21.03
N PHE A 56 -11.73 10.76 -21.27
CA PHE A 56 -10.54 11.62 -21.38
C PHE A 56 -10.68 12.68 -22.49
N ASN A 57 -11.18 12.30 -23.66
CA ASN A 57 -11.40 13.25 -24.76
C ASN A 57 -12.43 14.33 -24.39
N GLY A 58 -13.44 13.98 -23.62
CA GLY A 58 -14.41 14.94 -23.09
C GLY A 58 -13.78 16.01 -22.19
N LEU A 59 -12.78 15.64 -21.39
CA LEU A 59 -12.08 16.57 -20.50
C LEU A 59 -11.12 17.53 -21.23
N LEU A 60 -10.63 17.18 -22.42
CA LEU A 60 -9.57 17.93 -23.10
C LEU A 60 -9.92 19.41 -23.27
N LYS A 61 -11.13 19.73 -23.77
CA LYS A 61 -11.56 21.11 -23.97
C LYS A 61 -11.53 21.94 -22.69
N THR A 62 -12.00 21.35 -21.59
CA THR A 62 -12.02 22.03 -20.29
C THR A 62 -10.62 22.16 -19.68
N LEU A 63 -9.71 21.25 -19.99
CA LEU A 63 -8.31 21.33 -19.56
C LEU A 63 -7.48 22.30 -20.41
N GLU A 64 -7.87 22.54 -21.66
CA GLU A 64 -7.25 23.53 -22.55
C GLU A 64 -7.64 24.96 -22.16
N GLU A 65 -8.91 25.19 -21.90
CA GLU A 65 -9.49 26.48 -21.54
C GLU A 65 -10.29 26.36 -20.23
N PRO A 66 -9.61 26.15 -19.07
CA PRO A 66 -10.30 25.96 -17.82
C PRO A 66 -10.94 27.25 -17.32
N PRO A 67 -12.19 27.22 -16.84
CA PRO A 67 -12.77 28.35 -16.10
C PRO A 67 -11.85 28.77 -14.94
N PRO A 68 -11.72 30.08 -14.68
CA PRO A 68 -10.76 30.59 -13.68
C PRO A 68 -11.02 30.09 -12.26
N HIS A 69 -12.25 29.69 -11.98
CA HIS A 69 -12.69 29.17 -10.69
C HIS A 69 -12.56 27.65 -10.58
N LEU A 70 -12.18 26.94 -11.66
CA LEU A 70 -12.15 25.48 -11.71
C LEU A 70 -10.74 24.93 -11.42
N LYS A 71 -10.66 23.87 -10.63
CA LYS A 71 -9.44 23.09 -10.39
C LYS A 71 -9.74 21.61 -10.48
N PHE A 72 -8.88 20.88 -11.22
CA PHE A 72 -8.87 19.42 -11.23
C PHE A 72 -7.69 18.89 -10.44
N ILE A 73 -7.93 17.82 -9.67
CA ILE A 73 -6.90 17.01 -9.01
C ILE A 73 -7.11 15.58 -9.51
N PHE A 74 -6.16 15.09 -10.30
CA PHE A 74 -6.17 13.72 -10.78
C PHE A 74 -5.21 12.87 -9.93
N ALA A 75 -5.72 11.81 -9.32
CA ALA A 75 -4.90 10.83 -8.63
C ALA A 75 -4.83 9.53 -9.44
N THR A 76 -3.67 8.91 -9.46
CA THR A 76 -3.47 7.66 -10.19
C THR A 76 -2.28 6.88 -9.65
N THR A 77 -2.39 5.56 -9.67
CA THR A 77 -1.29 4.63 -9.44
C THR A 77 -0.56 4.27 -10.74
N GLU A 78 -1.17 4.54 -11.94
CA GLU A 78 -0.64 4.12 -13.24
C GLU A 78 -0.56 5.30 -14.23
N VAL A 79 0.42 6.16 -14.06
CA VAL A 79 0.64 7.34 -14.94
C VAL A 79 0.76 6.96 -16.42
N LYS A 80 1.35 5.79 -16.74
CA LYS A 80 1.54 5.35 -18.14
C LYS A 80 0.24 5.08 -18.89
N LYS A 81 -0.88 4.87 -18.19
CA LYS A 81 -2.20 4.66 -18.82
C LYS A 81 -2.92 5.98 -19.14
N ILE A 82 -2.45 7.11 -18.61
CA ILE A 82 -3.06 8.41 -18.87
C ILE A 82 -2.55 8.95 -20.23
N PRO A 83 -3.44 9.45 -21.11
CA PRO A 83 -3.03 10.04 -22.37
C PRO A 83 -2.07 11.22 -22.16
N VAL A 84 -1.02 11.28 -23.00
CA VAL A 84 -0.01 12.36 -22.94
C VAL A 84 -0.65 13.74 -23.11
N THR A 85 -1.74 13.83 -23.89
CA THR A 85 -2.54 15.06 -24.09
C THR A 85 -3.13 15.61 -22.80
N ILE A 86 -3.43 14.75 -21.82
CA ILE A 86 -3.91 15.15 -20.48
C ILE A 86 -2.70 15.54 -19.60
N ILE A 87 -1.68 14.68 -19.56
CA ILE A 87 -0.49 14.90 -18.70
C ILE A 87 0.19 16.23 -19.05
N SER A 88 0.28 16.59 -20.35
CA SER A 88 0.92 17.83 -20.80
C SER A 88 0.22 19.11 -20.34
N ARG A 89 -1.02 19.02 -19.87
CA ARG A 89 -1.82 20.13 -19.34
C ARG A 89 -1.93 20.13 -17.81
N CYS A 90 -1.27 19.19 -17.16
CA CYS A 90 -1.29 19.03 -15.72
C CYS A 90 0.08 19.28 -15.11
N GLN A 91 0.10 19.87 -13.93
CA GLN A 91 1.28 19.85 -13.08
C GLN A 91 1.34 18.50 -12.39
N ARG A 92 2.47 17.79 -12.51
CA ARG A 92 2.66 16.48 -11.90
C ARG A 92 3.35 16.60 -10.55
N PHE A 93 2.85 15.84 -9.60
CA PHE A 93 3.43 15.64 -8.28
C PHE A 93 3.59 14.15 -8.02
N ASP A 94 4.83 13.68 -7.88
CA ASP A 94 5.12 12.29 -7.58
C ASP A 94 5.12 12.08 -6.06
N LEU A 95 4.28 11.16 -5.58
CA LEU A 95 4.22 10.77 -4.18
C LEU A 95 5.07 9.51 -3.99
N HIS A 96 5.92 9.54 -2.97
CA HIS A 96 6.81 8.44 -2.64
C HIS A 96 6.23 7.57 -1.52
N ARG A 97 6.69 6.33 -1.45
CA ARG A 97 6.41 5.44 -0.32
C ARG A 97 6.97 6.04 0.97
N VAL A 98 6.24 5.87 2.06
CA VAL A 98 6.62 6.41 3.37
C VAL A 98 7.73 5.56 3.98
N SER A 99 8.72 6.19 4.62
CA SER A 99 9.80 5.47 5.28
C SER A 99 9.30 4.62 6.45
N ILE A 100 9.99 3.52 6.74
CA ILE A 100 9.66 2.63 7.86
C ILE A 100 9.61 3.38 9.19
N ASN A 101 10.55 4.31 9.41
CA ASN A 101 10.60 5.09 10.66
C ASN A 101 9.37 6.00 10.80
N THR A 102 8.97 6.67 9.73
CA THR A 102 7.76 7.52 9.73
C THR A 102 6.49 6.71 9.94
N LEU A 103 6.39 5.52 9.32
CA LEU A 103 5.28 4.60 9.56
C LEU A 103 5.25 4.11 11.00
N LEU A 104 6.40 3.75 11.56
CA LEU A 104 6.51 3.31 12.95
C LEU A 104 6.04 4.38 13.93
N ASP A 105 6.46 5.64 13.73
CA ASP A 105 6.03 6.76 14.57
C ASP A 105 4.52 7.00 14.48
N ASN A 106 3.95 6.85 13.29
CA ASN A 106 2.51 6.96 13.08
C ASN A 106 1.76 5.82 13.78
N LEU A 107 2.22 4.58 13.61
CA LEU A 107 1.63 3.41 14.26
C LEU A 107 1.69 3.50 15.79
N LYS A 108 2.80 4.01 16.36
CA LYS A 108 2.93 4.27 17.80
C LYS A 108 1.90 5.27 18.30
N LYS A 109 1.67 6.35 17.55
CA LYS A 109 0.66 7.37 17.92
C LYS A 109 -0.74 6.76 17.92
N ILE A 110 -1.10 6.04 16.87
CA ILE A 110 -2.43 5.44 16.72
C ILE A 110 -2.65 4.34 17.75
N SER A 111 -1.69 3.44 17.97
CA SER A 111 -1.77 2.39 18.98
C SER A 111 -2.02 2.96 20.39
N LYS A 112 -1.41 4.11 20.73
CA LYS A 112 -1.68 4.80 22.01
C LYS A 112 -3.09 5.36 22.09
N VAL A 113 -3.61 5.95 21.01
CA VAL A 113 -4.98 6.48 20.96
C VAL A 113 -6.00 5.35 21.14
N GLU A 114 -5.77 4.23 20.46
CA GLU A 114 -6.60 3.03 20.53
C GLU A 114 -6.38 2.19 21.82
N LYS A 115 -5.49 2.65 22.72
CA LYS A 115 -5.12 1.94 23.98
C LYS A 115 -4.62 0.51 23.73
N GLY A 116 -4.00 0.27 22.59
CA GLY A 116 -3.41 -1.02 22.24
C GLY A 116 -2.16 -1.33 23.06
N LYS A 117 -2.02 -2.58 23.51
CA LYS A 117 -0.81 -3.08 24.14
C LYS A 117 0.00 -3.86 23.11
N ILE A 118 0.93 -3.21 22.47
CA ILE A 118 1.75 -3.76 21.40
C ILE A 118 3.21 -3.38 21.60
N THR A 119 4.11 -4.32 21.40
CA THR A 119 5.55 -4.08 21.55
C THR A 119 6.12 -3.28 20.38
N ASP A 120 7.19 -2.55 20.61
CA ASP A 120 7.89 -1.77 19.58
C ASP A 120 8.41 -2.65 18.42
N SER A 121 8.87 -3.88 18.74
CA SER A 121 9.31 -4.86 17.74
C SER A 121 8.16 -5.32 16.84
N ALA A 122 6.96 -5.53 17.41
CA ALA A 122 5.76 -5.86 16.65
C ALA A 122 5.32 -4.72 15.72
N LEU A 123 5.32 -3.48 16.20
CA LEU A 123 5.03 -2.28 15.38
C LEU A 123 6.04 -2.11 14.24
N LYS A 124 7.32 -2.34 14.51
CA LYS A 124 8.37 -2.28 13.49
C LYS A 124 8.17 -3.35 12.41
N LEU A 125 7.72 -4.54 12.78
CA LEU A 125 7.42 -5.60 11.84
C LEU A 125 6.21 -5.26 10.96
N ILE A 126 5.14 -4.68 11.54
CA ILE A 126 3.99 -4.18 10.78
C ILE A 126 4.43 -3.09 9.80
N ALA A 127 5.21 -2.09 10.26
CA ALA A 127 5.70 -1.02 9.41
C ALA A 127 6.53 -1.54 8.23
N LYS A 128 7.35 -2.58 8.46
CA LYS A 128 8.15 -3.23 7.42
C LYS A 128 7.26 -3.98 6.42
N ALA A 129 6.31 -4.78 6.90
CA ALA A 129 5.39 -5.55 6.07
C ALA A 129 4.44 -4.67 5.22
N SER A 130 4.29 -3.40 5.59
CA SER A 130 3.44 -2.44 4.87
C SER A 130 4.11 -1.80 3.66
N GLU A 131 5.39 -2.07 3.42
CA GLU A 131 6.16 -1.59 2.25
C GLU A 131 5.97 -0.11 1.92
N GLY A 132 5.86 0.75 2.92
CA GLY A 132 5.68 2.19 2.74
C GLY A 132 4.23 2.66 2.52
N SER A 133 3.24 1.76 2.62
CA SER A 133 1.82 2.06 2.53
C SER A 133 1.23 2.37 3.91
N VAL A 134 0.69 3.58 4.08
CA VAL A 134 -0.01 3.97 5.33
C VAL A 134 -1.29 3.17 5.49
N ARG A 135 -2.07 2.97 4.41
CA ARG A 135 -3.33 2.21 4.43
C ARG A 135 -3.08 0.78 4.93
N ASP A 136 -2.10 0.09 4.35
CA ASP A 136 -1.80 -1.29 4.71
C ASP A 136 -1.27 -1.38 6.14
N SER A 137 -0.44 -0.43 6.57
CA SER A 137 0.06 -0.38 7.95
C SER A 137 -1.06 -0.23 8.97
N LEU A 138 -2.06 0.59 8.69
CA LEU A 138 -3.23 0.76 9.55
C LEU A 138 -4.12 -0.48 9.55
N SER A 139 -4.36 -1.09 8.39
CA SER A 139 -5.15 -2.32 8.28
C SER A 139 -4.51 -3.48 9.05
N LEU A 140 -3.18 -3.60 8.98
CA LEU A 140 -2.44 -4.61 9.75
C LEU A 140 -2.46 -4.32 11.25
N LEU A 141 -2.32 -3.05 11.65
CA LEU A 141 -2.44 -2.65 13.06
C LEU A 141 -3.83 -2.95 13.60
N ASP A 142 -4.88 -2.56 12.88
CA ASP A 142 -6.28 -2.81 13.27
C ASP A 142 -6.53 -4.31 13.46
N ARG A 143 -6.11 -5.15 12.51
CA ARG A 143 -6.19 -6.61 12.61
C ARG A 143 -5.49 -7.15 13.85
N ALA A 144 -4.32 -6.59 14.20
CA ALA A 144 -3.59 -6.98 15.41
C ALA A 144 -4.36 -6.57 16.67
N LEU A 145 -4.87 -5.32 16.73
CA LEU A 145 -5.61 -4.80 17.88
C LEU A 145 -6.94 -5.54 18.11
N VAL A 146 -7.67 -5.89 17.05
CA VAL A 146 -8.89 -6.72 17.15
C VAL A 146 -8.56 -8.07 17.78
N SER A 147 -7.46 -8.70 17.37
CA SER A 147 -7.03 -9.97 17.98
C SER A 147 -6.66 -9.82 19.47
N GLN A 148 -6.10 -8.68 19.87
CA GLN A 148 -5.82 -8.37 21.27
C GLN A 148 -7.09 -8.31 22.12
N HIS A 149 -8.17 -7.71 21.59
CA HIS A 149 -9.45 -7.66 22.32
C HIS A 149 -10.01 -9.05 22.63
N ILE A 150 -9.74 -10.02 21.76
CA ILE A 150 -10.19 -11.40 21.90
C ILE A 150 -9.27 -12.16 22.89
N ALA A 151 -7.97 -12.10 22.70
CA ALA A 151 -6.99 -12.88 23.47
C ALA A 151 -6.62 -12.25 24.81
N LYS A 152 -6.83 -10.94 24.99
CA LYS A 152 -6.41 -10.12 26.16
C LYS A 152 -4.91 -10.17 26.47
N GLU A 153 -4.09 -10.55 25.51
CA GLU A 153 -2.63 -10.64 25.63
C GLU A 153 -1.96 -9.44 24.93
N GLU A 154 -0.74 -9.14 25.34
CA GLU A 154 0.09 -8.14 24.67
C GLU A 154 0.52 -8.65 23.30
N ILE A 155 0.39 -7.82 22.27
CA ILE A 155 0.81 -8.14 20.91
C ILE A 155 2.32 -8.05 20.82
N ASN A 156 2.96 -9.19 20.70
CA ASN A 156 4.40 -9.32 20.53
C ASN A 156 4.78 -9.64 19.06
N GLU A 157 6.06 -9.63 18.78
CA GLU A 157 6.59 -9.93 17.45
C GLU A 157 6.18 -11.31 16.93
N THR A 158 6.18 -12.32 17.79
CA THR A 158 5.81 -13.70 17.42
C THR A 158 4.35 -13.78 16.96
N PHE A 159 3.47 -13.04 17.64
CA PHE A 159 2.07 -12.94 17.24
C PHE A 159 1.93 -12.31 15.86
N VAL A 160 2.61 -11.18 15.61
CA VAL A 160 2.56 -10.49 14.32
C VAL A 160 3.15 -11.35 13.19
N ARG A 161 4.25 -12.08 13.45
CA ARG A 161 4.80 -13.05 12.48
C ARG A 161 3.77 -14.10 12.06
N LYS A 162 3.09 -14.69 13.04
CA LYS A 162 2.02 -15.67 12.76
C LYS A 162 0.86 -15.04 11.98
N MET A 163 0.43 -13.84 12.38
CA MET A 163 -0.66 -13.11 11.72
C MET A 163 -0.35 -12.79 10.26
N LEU A 164 0.90 -12.47 9.96
CA LEU A 164 1.38 -12.14 8.61
C LEU A 164 1.79 -13.37 7.79
N GLY A 165 1.85 -14.55 8.42
CA GLY A 165 2.33 -15.77 7.75
C GLY A 165 3.83 -15.72 7.43
N ILE A 166 4.60 -14.90 8.15
CA ILE A 166 6.05 -14.75 7.96
C ILE A 166 6.77 -15.93 8.63
N VAL A 167 7.58 -16.62 7.87
CA VAL A 167 8.36 -17.75 8.33
C VAL A 167 9.53 -17.28 9.20
N ASP A 168 9.86 -18.04 10.23
CA ASP A 168 11.09 -17.81 10.99
C ASP A 168 12.30 -18.16 10.11
N ARG A 169 13.26 -17.26 10.05
CA ARG A 169 14.49 -17.44 9.26
C ARG A 169 15.26 -18.70 9.64
N SER A 170 15.23 -19.09 10.92
CA SER A 170 15.84 -20.35 11.38
C SER A 170 15.20 -21.56 10.69
N LYS A 171 13.88 -21.61 10.57
CA LYS A 171 13.17 -22.68 9.87
C LYS A 171 13.54 -22.74 8.38
N ILE A 172 13.73 -21.57 7.74
CA ILE A 172 14.15 -21.49 6.32
C ILE A 172 15.58 -22.04 6.17
N LEU A 173 16.48 -21.67 7.08
CA LEU A 173 17.86 -22.18 7.08
C LEU A 173 17.92 -23.69 7.30
N GLU A 174 17.14 -24.23 8.23
CA GLU A 174 17.02 -25.68 8.45
C GLU A 174 16.53 -26.41 7.18
N LEU A 175 15.53 -25.85 6.49
CA LEU A 175 15.06 -26.42 5.21
C LEU A 175 16.12 -26.36 4.13
N LEU A 176 16.87 -25.26 4.02
CA LEU A 176 17.99 -25.14 3.07
C LEU A 176 19.06 -26.19 3.37
N ASP A 177 19.39 -26.42 4.64
CA ASP A 177 20.34 -27.44 5.04
C ASP A 177 19.86 -28.84 4.64
N LEU A 178 18.58 -29.16 4.85
CA LEU A 178 17.99 -30.43 4.38
C LEU A 178 18.01 -30.58 2.84
N ILE A 179 17.84 -29.48 2.10
CA ILE A 179 17.95 -29.47 0.64
C ILE A 179 19.39 -29.79 0.22
N PHE A 180 20.39 -29.14 0.81
CA PHE A 180 21.79 -29.36 0.50
C PHE A 180 22.29 -30.75 0.91
N GLN A 181 21.73 -31.31 1.97
CA GLN A 181 22.00 -32.70 2.39
C GLN A 181 21.29 -33.76 1.56
N GLY A 182 20.34 -33.37 0.68
CA GLY A 182 19.54 -34.29 -0.11
C GLY A 182 18.52 -35.10 0.70
N ASN A 183 18.15 -34.66 1.92
CA ASN A 183 17.24 -35.37 2.79
C ASN A 183 15.76 -35.08 2.46
N GLN A 184 15.30 -35.65 1.37
CA GLN A 184 13.96 -35.42 0.82
C GLN A 184 12.81 -35.72 1.81
N LYS A 185 12.92 -36.83 2.58
CA LYS A 185 11.85 -37.24 3.49
C LYS A 185 11.59 -36.21 4.59
N LYS A 186 12.67 -35.76 5.27
CA LYS A 186 12.56 -34.76 6.33
C LYS A 186 12.13 -33.40 5.77
N LEU A 187 12.65 -33.03 4.58
CA LEU A 187 12.26 -31.77 3.91
C LEU A 187 10.74 -31.72 3.64
N ILE A 188 10.18 -32.77 3.04
CA ILE A 188 8.74 -32.80 2.72
C ILE A 188 7.90 -32.80 3.99
N GLN A 189 8.33 -33.52 5.03
CA GLN A 189 7.63 -33.53 6.32
C GLN A 189 7.60 -32.14 6.94
N GLN A 190 8.75 -31.50 7.06
CA GLN A 190 8.87 -30.17 7.68
C GLN A 190 8.11 -29.09 6.88
N LEU A 191 8.14 -29.16 5.54
CA LEU A 191 7.37 -28.27 4.68
C LEU A 191 5.86 -28.43 4.89
N ARG A 192 5.38 -29.68 5.01
CA ARG A 192 3.95 -29.96 5.30
C ARG A 192 3.53 -29.43 6.67
N GLU A 193 4.36 -29.60 7.68
CA GLU A 193 4.11 -29.06 9.03
C GLU A 193 3.98 -27.53 8.98
N MET A 194 4.88 -26.85 8.27
CA MET A 194 4.84 -25.39 8.12
C MET A 194 3.57 -24.92 7.39
N ILE A 195 3.15 -25.59 6.32
CA ILE A 195 1.92 -25.27 5.61
C ILE A 195 0.69 -25.48 6.51
N ASN A 196 0.68 -26.56 7.29
CA ASN A 196 -0.41 -26.85 8.25
C ASN A 196 -0.45 -25.83 9.40
N GLU A 197 0.68 -25.20 9.75
CA GLU A 197 0.76 -24.09 10.70
C GLU A 197 0.22 -22.77 10.12
N GLY A 198 -0.21 -22.74 8.85
CA GLY A 198 -0.84 -21.60 8.20
C GLY A 198 0.12 -20.69 7.43
N ILE A 199 1.32 -21.18 7.09
CA ILE A 199 2.26 -20.43 6.26
C ILE A 199 1.77 -20.44 4.81
N ASP A 200 1.70 -19.25 4.18
CA ASP A 200 1.39 -19.12 2.76
C ASP A 200 2.58 -19.61 1.92
N PRO A 201 2.38 -20.62 1.04
CA PRO A 201 3.44 -21.16 0.19
C PRO A 201 4.11 -20.12 -0.70
N LYS A 202 3.39 -19.08 -1.15
CA LYS A 202 3.93 -18.03 -1.99
C LYS A 202 4.90 -17.15 -1.19
N ASN A 203 4.51 -16.74 0.00
CA ASN A 203 5.36 -15.94 0.89
C ASN A 203 6.59 -16.75 1.30
N PHE A 204 6.41 -18.02 1.64
CA PHE A 204 7.51 -18.94 1.94
C PHE A 204 8.52 -19.04 0.79
N LEU A 205 8.05 -19.17 -0.46
CA LEU A 205 8.95 -19.24 -1.62
C LEU A 205 9.74 -17.95 -1.81
N ASN A 206 9.12 -16.80 -1.62
CA ASN A 206 9.78 -15.51 -1.67
C ASN A 206 10.86 -15.39 -0.58
N ASP A 207 10.53 -15.71 0.66
CA ASP A 207 11.47 -15.70 1.79
C ASP A 207 12.65 -16.64 1.54
N LEU A 208 12.39 -17.82 0.96
CA LEU A 208 13.42 -18.80 0.59
C LEU A 208 14.36 -18.24 -0.48
N LEU A 209 13.81 -17.61 -1.52
CA LEU A 209 14.58 -16.98 -2.60
C LEU A 209 15.43 -15.82 -2.07
N GLU A 210 14.88 -14.98 -1.21
CA GLU A 210 15.63 -13.89 -0.55
C GLU A 210 16.80 -14.45 0.28
N MET A 211 16.56 -15.52 1.03
CA MET A 211 17.60 -16.16 1.83
C MET A 211 18.71 -16.75 0.96
N ILE A 212 18.36 -17.45 -0.12
CA ILE A 212 19.34 -17.98 -1.08
C ILE A 212 20.14 -16.83 -1.70
N TYR A 213 19.46 -15.77 -2.13
CA TYR A 213 20.13 -14.60 -2.70
C TYR A 213 21.12 -13.98 -1.72
N PHE A 214 20.71 -13.81 -0.46
CA PHE A 214 21.57 -13.29 0.60
C PHE A 214 22.80 -14.16 0.84
N ILE A 215 22.64 -15.49 0.89
CA ILE A 215 23.76 -16.43 1.06
C ILE A 215 24.73 -16.35 -0.12
N VAL A 216 24.20 -16.32 -1.35
CA VAL A 216 25.03 -16.21 -2.57
C VAL A 216 25.78 -14.89 -2.61
N GLN A 217 25.13 -13.79 -2.27
CA GLN A 217 25.72 -12.47 -2.23
C GLN A 217 26.83 -12.38 -1.18
N LYS A 218 26.58 -12.90 0.03
CA LYS A 218 27.59 -12.94 1.10
C LYS A 218 28.81 -13.78 0.72
N LYS A 219 28.59 -14.90 0.02
CA LYS A 219 29.67 -15.77 -0.45
C LYS A 219 30.53 -15.11 -1.54
N ASN A 220 29.94 -14.37 -2.47
CA ASN A 220 30.62 -13.86 -3.66
C ASN A 220 31.24 -12.47 -3.45
N VAL A 221 30.68 -11.64 -2.60
CA VAL A 221 31.03 -10.21 -2.50
C VAL A 221 31.59 -9.83 -1.11
N GLY A 222 31.50 -10.74 -0.13
CA GLY A 222 31.97 -10.49 1.24
C GLY A 222 30.94 -9.80 2.13
N ASP A 223 31.33 -9.41 3.34
CA ASP A 223 30.43 -8.70 4.26
C ASP A 223 30.13 -7.29 3.73
N PHE A 224 28.94 -7.11 3.16
CA PHE A 224 28.35 -5.80 2.94
C PHE A 224 27.68 -5.31 4.23
N ASP A 225 27.79 -4.00 4.49
CA ASP A 225 27.04 -3.35 5.57
C ASP A 225 25.58 -3.76 5.49
N SER A 226 25.06 -4.28 6.59
CA SER A 226 23.75 -4.90 6.74
C SER A 226 22.57 -3.94 6.56
N ASP A 227 22.81 -2.67 6.23
CA ASP A 227 21.77 -1.64 6.08
C ASP A 227 21.15 -1.56 4.66
N LEU A 228 21.74 -2.24 3.67
CA LEU A 228 21.24 -2.20 2.28
C LEU A 228 20.39 -3.38 1.83
N THR A 229 20.28 -4.39 2.66
CA THR A 229 19.52 -5.58 2.33
C THR A 229 18.41 -5.80 3.32
N LEU A 230 17.27 -5.27 3.09
CA LEU A 230 15.97 -5.66 3.66
C LEU A 230 15.08 -4.40 3.79
N SER A 231 14.87 -3.75 2.62
CA SER A 231 13.71 -2.90 2.44
C SER A 231 12.49 -3.78 2.26
#